data_c4c6c1834cb75ef068c6dafc92718508
#
_entry.id   c4c6c1834cb75ef068c6dafc92718508
#
_cell.length_a   1.000
_cell.length_b   1.000
_cell.length_c   1.000
_cell.angle_alpha   90.00
_cell.angle_beta   90.00
_cell.angle_gamma   90.00
#
_symmetry.space_group_name_H-M   'P 1'
#
loop_
_entity.id
_entity.type
_entity.pdbx_description
1 polymer ?
#
loop_
_entity_poly.entity_id
_entity_poly.type
_entity_poly.pdbx_seq_one_letter_code
_entity_poly.pdbx_strand_id
1 'polypeptide(L)'
;MSAVTRVQFYRFKNQEYVLAARTLGARDVRIMFKHIFPNGIGTIVTKFALVIPGMIYSETSLSYLGIINLEAGNITSVGTLIAAGQRSITSGAAYVAIFPCVFLVFLMLSFNLFGNGLRDAFNPSLRGTED
;
A
#
# COMPACT_ATOMS: atom_id res chain seq x y z
N MET A 1 -9.87 -6.33 -0.78
CA MET A 1 -9.97 -4.88 -0.50
C MET A 1 -11.30 -4.50 0.13
N SER A 2 -12.46 -4.88 -0.39
CA SER A 2 -13.78 -4.52 0.19
C SER A 2 -13.97 -4.95 1.66
N ALA A 3 -13.45 -6.12 2.04
CA ALA A 3 -13.52 -6.60 3.43
C ALA A 3 -12.78 -5.69 4.42
N VAL A 4 -11.58 -5.23 4.05
CA VAL A 4 -10.77 -4.32 4.89
C VAL A 4 -11.45 -2.98 5.08
N THR A 5 -12.02 -2.43 4.01
CA THR A 5 -12.77 -1.17 4.05
C THR A 5 -14.00 -1.31 4.93
N ARG A 6 -14.75 -2.41 4.80
CA ARG A 6 -15.94 -2.70 5.63
C ARG A 6 -15.59 -2.76 7.12
N VAL A 7 -14.53 -3.49 7.49
CA VAL A 7 -14.09 -3.61 8.89
C VAL A 7 -13.72 -2.23 9.46
N GLN A 8 -13.05 -1.37 8.69
CA GLN A 8 -12.72 -0.03 9.14
C GLN A 8 -13.99 0.83 9.35
N PHE A 9 -14.95 0.78 8.44
CA PHE A 9 -16.22 1.49 8.62
C PHE A 9 -16.99 1.02 9.86
N TYR A 10 -17.03 -0.30 10.13
CA TYR A 10 -17.67 -0.81 11.35
C TYR A 10 -16.96 -0.35 12.63
N ARG A 11 -15.62 -0.26 12.60
CA ARG A 11 -14.83 0.25 13.73
C ARG A 11 -15.17 1.71 14.03
N PHE A 12 -15.29 2.55 13.00
CA PHE A 12 -15.63 3.96 13.19
C PHE A 12 -17.11 4.19 13.54
N LYS A 13 -18.02 3.33 13.08
CA LYS A 13 -19.45 3.42 13.36
C LYS A 13 -19.78 3.37 14.86
N ASN A 14 -19.00 2.63 15.65
CA ASN A 14 -19.21 2.43 17.08
C ASN A 14 -18.40 3.41 17.96
N GLN A 15 -17.79 4.44 17.40
CA GLN A 15 -17.07 5.44 18.17
C GLN A 15 -18.03 6.41 18.87
N GLU A 16 -17.62 6.90 20.06
CA GLU A 16 -18.45 7.76 20.91
C GLU A 16 -18.95 9.02 20.21
N TYR A 17 -18.10 9.66 19.36
CA TYR A 17 -18.51 10.85 18.61
C TYR A 17 -19.61 10.55 17.57
N VAL A 18 -19.68 9.33 17.04
CA VAL A 18 -20.75 8.90 16.13
C VAL A 18 -22.05 8.70 16.89
N LEU A 19 -21.96 8.08 18.08
CA LEU A 19 -23.11 7.89 18.97
C LEU A 19 -23.66 9.24 19.44
N ALA A 20 -22.78 10.19 19.83
CA ALA A 20 -23.18 11.54 20.20
C ALA A 20 -23.88 12.29 19.05
N ALA A 21 -23.35 12.21 17.82
CA ALA A 21 -23.98 12.81 16.66
C ALA A 21 -25.36 12.22 16.36
N ARG A 22 -25.54 10.91 16.60
CA ARG A 22 -26.80 10.20 16.42
C ARG A 22 -27.86 10.62 17.47
N THR A 23 -27.46 10.80 18.74
CA THR A 23 -28.35 11.29 19.78
C THR A 23 -28.83 12.71 19.54
N LEU A 24 -28.01 13.54 18.85
CA LEU A 24 -28.38 14.87 18.39
C LEU A 24 -29.25 14.89 17.12
N GLY A 25 -29.72 13.73 16.65
CA GLY A 25 -30.63 13.62 15.51
C GLY A 25 -29.98 13.77 14.13
N ALA A 26 -28.63 13.63 14.01
CA ALA A 26 -27.96 13.70 12.73
C ALA A 26 -28.35 12.52 11.84
N ARG A 27 -28.63 12.78 10.54
CA ARG A 27 -28.93 11.74 9.55
C ARG A 27 -27.70 10.86 9.31
N ASP A 28 -27.90 9.55 9.14
CA ASP A 28 -26.82 8.56 8.93
C ASP A 28 -25.88 8.93 7.78
N VAL A 29 -26.41 9.50 6.69
CA VAL A 29 -25.59 9.99 5.56
C VAL A 29 -24.65 11.12 5.98
N ARG A 30 -25.13 12.07 6.80
CA ARG A 30 -24.31 13.17 7.32
C ARG A 30 -23.21 12.65 8.25
N ILE A 31 -23.52 11.68 9.12
CA ILE A 31 -22.57 11.04 10.01
C ILE A 31 -21.49 10.33 9.18
N MET A 32 -21.88 9.62 8.13
CA MET A 32 -20.96 8.89 7.27
C MET A 32 -19.96 9.82 6.59
N PHE A 33 -20.44 10.87 5.89
CA PHE A 33 -19.55 11.75 5.13
C PHE A 33 -18.82 12.79 5.97
N LYS A 34 -19.38 13.26 7.08
CA LYS A 34 -18.76 14.32 7.91
C LYS A 34 -17.87 13.77 9.01
N HIS A 35 -18.14 12.56 9.52
CA HIS A 35 -17.43 12.01 10.68
C HIS A 35 -16.69 10.70 10.38
N ILE A 36 -17.33 9.73 9.72
CA ILE A 36 -16.73 8.40 9.50
C ILE A 36 -15.73 8.43 8.35
N PHE A 37 -16.11 9.01 7.21
CA PHE A 37 -15.29 9.00 6.01
C PHE A 37 -13.96 9.75 6.17
N PRO A 38 -13.90 11.00 6.70
CA PRO A 38 -12.62 11.69 6.89
C PRO A 38 -11.66 10.96 7.84
N ASN A 39 -12.18 10.38 8.92
CA ASN A 39 -11.38 9.62 9.88
C ASN A 39 -10.95 8.25 9.34
N GLY A 40 -11.78 7.63 8.50
CA GLY A 40 -11.51 6.31 7.90
C GLY A 40 -10.57 6.37 6.71
N ILE A 41 -10.58 7.46 5.94
CA ILE A 41 -9.82 7.56 4.68
C ILE A 41 -8.32 7.48 4.92
N GLY A 42 -7.81 8.08 5.98
CA GLY A 42 -6.39 8.04 6.34
C GLY A 42 -5.90 6.61 6.52
N THR A 43 -6.62 5.80 7.30
CA THR A 43 -6.28 4.39 7.51
C THR A 43 -6.36 3.55 6.22
N ILE A 44 -7.33 3.85 5.37
CA ILE A 44 -7.51 3.16 4.09
C ILE A 44 -6.35 3.49 3.15
N VAL A 45 -6.03 4.78 2.97
CA VAL A 45 -4.94 5.26 2.11
C VAL A 45 -3.59 4.68 2.56
N THR A 46 -3.31 4.67 3.86
CA THR A 46 -2.08 4.07 4.40
C THR A 46 -1.98 2.58 4.09
N LYS A 47 -3.08 1.84 4.25
CA LYS A 47 -3.09 0.40 3.90
C LYS A 47 -2.87 0.17 2.41
N PHE A 48 -3.45 1.00 1.54
CA PHE A 48 -3.21 0.92 0.10
C PHE A 48 -1.73 1.19 -0.23
N ALA A 49 -1.12 2.22 0.35
CA ALA A 49 0.28 2.54 0.13
C ALA A 49 1.22 1.39 0.51
N LEU A 50 0.90 0.64 1.58
CA LEU A 50 1.70 -0.50 2.02
C LEU A 50 1.44 -1.79 1.23
N VAL A 51 0.30 -1.92 0.56
CA VAL A 51 -0.02 -3.08 -0.29
C VAL A 51 0.74 -3.04 -1.62
N ILE A 52 1.01 -1.85 -2.17
CA ILE A 52 1.70 -1.69 -3.46
C ILE A 52 3.07 -2.37 -3.48
N PRO A 53 3.98 -2.14 -2.51
CA PRO A 53 5.27 -2.84 -2.46
C PRO A 53 5.12 -4.35 -2.39
N GLY A 54 4.14 -4.84 -1.62
CA GLY A 54 3.87 -6.27 -1.52
C GLY A 54 3.43 -6.90 -2.84
N MET A 55 2.63 -6.19 -3.63
CA MET A 55 2.21 -6.66 -4.96
C MET A 55 3.40 -6.70 -5.94
N ILE A 56 4.24 -5.66 -5.93
CA ILE A 56 5.45 -5.60 -6.77
C ILE A 56 6.40 -6.73 -6.41
N TYR A 57 6.62 -6.97 -5.12
CA TYR A 57 7.45 -8.09 -4.66
C TYR A 57 6.90 -9.45 -5.08
N SER A 58 5.59 -9.66 -4.95
CA SER A 58 4.94 -10.91 -5.36
C SER A 58 5.06 -11.16 -6.87
N GLU A 59 4.82 -10.13 -7.69
CA GLU A 59 4.99 -10.20 -9.14
C GLU A 59 6.44 -10.51 -9.51
N THR A 60 7.40 -9.79 -8.92
CA THR A 60 8.84 -9.99 -9.15
C THR A 60 9.27 -11.42 -8.81
N SER A 61 8.79 -11.95 -7.67
CA SER A 61 9.09 -13.32 -7.25
C SER A 61 8.53 -14.36 -8.20
N LEU A 62 7.29 -14.20 -8.64
CA LEU A 62 6.64 -15.13 -9.58
C LEU A 62 7.28 -15.08 -10.97
N SER A 63 7.66 -13.91 -11.43
CA SER A 63 8.38 -13.73 -12.71
C SER A 63 9.80 -14.32 -12.63
N TYR A 64 10.50 -14.10 -11.52
CA TYR A 64 11.85 -14.69 -11.29
C TYR A 64 11.81 -16.22 -11.29
N LEU A 65 10.80 -16.83 -10.66
CA LEU A 65 10.59 -18.27 -10.64
C LEU A 65 10.10 -18.83 -11.97
N GLY A 66 9.80 -17.98 -12.97
CA GLY A 66 9.29 -18.40 -14.28
C GLY A 66 7.85 -18.89 -14.27
N ILE A 67 7.11 -18.68 -13.16
CA ILE A 67 5.70 -19.07 -13.03
C ILE A 67 4.81 -18.19 -13.92
N ILE A 68 5.13 -16.89 -13.98
CA ILE A 68 4.46 -15.94 -14.87
C ILE A 68 5.41 -15.60 -16.01
N ASN A 69 5.02 -15.94 -17.22
CA ASN A 69 5.80 -15.60 -18.42
C ASN A 69 5.22 -14.34 -19.08
N LEU A 70 5.63 -13.18 -18.58
CA LEU A 70 5.23 -11.88 -19.12
C LEU A 70 5.95 -11.55 -20.45
N GLU A 71 7.10 -12.19 -20.71
CA GLU A 71 7.85 -12.03 -21.96
C GLU A 71 7.05 -12.50 -23.18
N ALA A 72 6.21 -13.53 -23.02
CA ALA A 72 5.33 -14.01 -24.06
C ALA A 72 4.25 -12.99 -24.50
N GLY A 73 3.94 -12.03 -23.62
CA GLY A 73 3.00 -10.92 -23.89
C GLY A 73 3.66 -9.60 -24.26
N ASN A 74 4.97 -9.56 -24.55
CA ASN A 74 5.75 -8.32 -24.75
C ASN A 74 5.66 -7.32 -23.58
N ILE A 75 5.42 -7.81 -22.37
CA ILE A 75 5.34 -6.99 -21.17
C ILE A 75 6.66 -7.15 -20.40
N THR A 76 7.37 -6.04 -20.24
CA THR A 76 8.58 -6.00 -19.44
C THR A 76 8.25 -5.51 -18.04
N SER A 77 8.62 -6.28 -17.02
CA SER A 77 8.49 -5.91 -15.62
C SER A 77 9.85 -5.91 -14.93
N VAL A 78 9.93 -5.40 -13.71
CA VAL A 78 11.17 -5.44 -12.92
C VAL A 78 11.58 -6.90 -12.67
N GLY A 79 10.61 -7.80 -12.43
CA GLY A 79 10.86 -9.21 -12.23
C GLY A 79 11.45 -9.91 -13.44
N THR A 80 10.93 -9.62 -14.65
CA THR A 80 11.49 -10.17 -15.90
C THR A 80 12.89 -9.66 -16.17
N LEU A 81 13.19 -8.40 -15.85
CA LEU A 81 14.54 -7.85 -15.96
C LEU A 81 15.52 -8.53 -15.00
N ILE A 82 15.11 -8.82 -13.78
CA ILE A 82 15.94 -9.56 -12.80
C ILE A 82 16.18 -10.99 -13.29
N ALA A 83 15.15 -11.67 -13.80
CA ALA A 83 15.26 -13.01 -14.35
C ALA A 83 16.17 -13.09 -15.57
N ALA A 84 16.07 -12.10 -16.48
CA ALA A 84 16.97 -11.97 -17.62
C ALA A 84 18.40 -11.67 -17.18
N GLY A 85 18.58 -10.78 -16.18
CA GLY A 85 19.86 -10.46 -15.59
C GLY A 85 20.57 -11.67 -14.96
N GLN A 86 19.81 -12.57 -14.32
CA GLN A 86 20.36 -13.80 -13.77
C GLN A 86 21.07 -14.64 -14.83
N ARG A 87 20.50 -14.77 -16.01
CA ARG A 87 21.11 -15.51 -17.14
C ARG A 87 22.41 -14.84 -17.63
N SER A 88 22.49 -13.52 -17.47
CA SER A 88 23.68 -12.74 -17.88
C SER A 88 24.83 -12.79 -16.90
N ILE A 89 24.61 -13.24 -15.66
CA ILE A 89 25.67 -13.37 -14.64
C ILE A 89 26.73 -14.40 -15.10
N THR A 90 26.29 -15.49 -15.67
CA THR A 90 27.19 -16.55 -16.16
C THR A 90 28.02 -16.10 -17.38
N SER A 91 27.57 -15.09 -18.11
CA SER A 91 28.31 -14.48 -19.23
C SER A 91 29.19 -13.29 -18.86
N GLY A 92 29.37 -13.03 -17.55
CA GLY A 92 30.19 -11.92 -17.04
C GLY A 92 29.52 -10.55 -17.03
N ALA A 93 28.24 -10.46 -17.39
CA ALA A 93 27.47 -9.20 -17.42
C ALA A 93 26.56 -9.04 -16.16
N ALA A 94 27.16 -9.19 -14.98
CA ALA A 94 26.44 -9.12 -13.69
C ALA A 94 25.72 -7.78 -13.46
N TYR A 95 26.21 -6.68 -14.06
CA TYR A 95 25.57 -5.37 -13.96
C TYR A 95 24.13 -5.35 -14.48
N VAL A 96 23.77 -6.22 -15.43
CA VAL A 96 22.40 -6.33 -15.96
C VAL A 96 21.40 -6.77 -14.90
N ALA A 97 21.82 -7.60 -13.93
CA ALA A 97 21.00 -7.99 -12.80
C ALA A 97 21.00 -6.95 -11.67
N ILE A 98 22.14 -6.28 -11.44
CA ILE A 98 22.30 -5.36 -10.32
C ILE A 98 21.38 -4.15 -10.45
N PHE A 99 21.28 -3.54 -11.64
CA PHE A 99 20.47 -2.35 -11.83
C PHE A 99 18.98 -2.54 -11.47
N PRO A 100 18.26 -3.55 -11.99
CA PRO A 100 16.87 -3.76 -11.62
C PRO A 100 16.69 -4.18 -10.16
N CYS A 101 17.65 -4.89 -9.55
CA CYS A 101 17.62 -5.20 -8.13
C CYS A 101 17.72 -3.95 -7.26
N VAL A 102 18.68 -3.06 -7.55
CA VAL A 102 18.84 -1.78 -6.84
C VAL A 102 17.60 -0.91 -7.02
N PHE A 103 17.07 -0.83 -8.23
CA PHE A 103 15.83 -0.11 -8.50
C PHE A 103 14.65 -0.64 -7.66
N LEU A 104 14.48 -1.96 -7.58
CA LEU A 104 13.45 -2.59 -6.76
C LEU A 104 13.59 -2.22 -5.28
N VAL A 105 14.81 -2.28 -4.73
CA VAL A 105 15.08 -1.90 -3.34
C VAL A 105 14.70 -0.45 -3.08
N PHE A 106 15.12 0.49 -3.93
CA PHE A 106 14.76 1.90 -3.78
C PHE A 106 13.25 2.14 -3.89
N LEU A 107 12.60 1.45 -4.80
CA LEU A 107 11.15 1.54 -4.99
C LEU A 107 10.43 1.05 -3.74
N MET A 108 10.81 -0.09 -3.19
CA MET A 108 10.22 -0.64 -1.96
C MET A 108 10.46 0.27 -0.76
N LEU A 109 11.67 0.80 -0.59
CA LEU A 109 11.98 1.75 0.48
C LEU A 109 11.16 3.02 0.36
N SER A 110 11.04 3.59 -0.84
CA SER A 110 10.23 4.80 -1.09
C SER A 110 8.77 4.59 -0.72
N PHE A 111 8.16 3.49 -1.13
CA PHE A 111 6.76 3.20 -0.77
C PHE A 111 6.58 2.92 0.72
N ASN A 112 7.54 2.26 1.38
CA ASN A 112 7.49 2.03 2.82
C ASN A 112 7.59 3.35 3.60
N LEU A 113 8.53 4.23 3.24
CA LEU A 113 8.68 5.54 3.86
C LEU A 113 7.44 6.41 3.63
N PHE A 114 6.92 6.43 2.41
CA PHE A 114 5.71 7.15 2.06
C PHE A 114 4.49 6.62 2.83
N GLY A 115 4.32 5.29 2.91
CA GLY A 115 3.23 4.67 3.66
C GLY A 115 3.30 4.96 5.17
N ASN A 116 4.49 4.95 5.75
CA ASN A 116 4.69 5.32 7.15
C ASN A 116 4.43 6.81 7.38
N GLY A 117 4.94 7.70 6.53
CA GLY A 117 4.66 9.14 6.59
C GLY A 117 3.16 9.45 6.50
N LEU A 118 2.43 8.76 5.62
CA LEU A 118 0.97 8.88 5.55
C LEU A 118 0.30 8.38 6.84
N ARG A 119 0.77 7.28 7.40
CA ARG A 119 0.25 6.75 8.66
C ARG A 119 0.41 7.77 9.80
N ASP A 120 1.56 8.41 9.89
CA ASP A 120 1.85 9.39 10.92
C ASP A 120 1.05 10.68 10.70
N ALA A 121 0.96 11.15 9.47
CA ALA A 121 0.18 12.33 9.11
C ALA A 121 -1.33 12.18 9.40
N PHE A 122 -1.87 10.97 9.22
CA PHE A 122 -3.29 10.67 9.46
C PHE A 122 -3.58 10.10 10.86
N ASN A 123 -2.58 10.01 11.74
CA ASN A 123 -2.78 9.51 13.10
C ASN A 123 -3.21 10.67 14.03
N PRO A 124 -4.49 10.71 14.48
CA PRO A 124 -4.97 11.81 15.32
C PRO A 124 -4.33 11.84 16.73
N SER A 125 -3.80 10.70 17.19
CA SER A 125 -3.21 10.58 18.52
C SER A 125 -1.88 11.33 18.69
N LEU A 126 -1.19 11.65 17.59
CA LEU A 126 0.05 12.42 17.62
C LEU A 126 -0.18 13.94 17.67
N ARG A 127 -1.40 14.41 17.41
CA ARG A 127 -1.76 15.85 17.46
C ARG A 127 -2.17 16.35 18.84
N GLY A 128 -2.27 15.47 19.84
CA GLY A 128 -2.78 15.78 21.18
C GLY A 128 -1.72 16.01 22.27
N THR A 129 -0.43 16.17 21.93
CA THR A 129 0.65 16.34 22.92
C THR A 129 1.40 17.66 22.82
N GLU A 130 0.83 18.66 22.16
CA GLU A 130 1.37 20.02 22.12
C GLU A 130 0.41 21.04 22.76
N ASP A 131 -0.01 20.77 24.02
CA ASP A 131 -0.58 21.79 24.93
C ASP A 131 -0.08 21.52 26.34
#